data_48aee9c71688a9124a38178cea679c37
#
_entry.id   48aee9c71688a9124a38178cea679c37
#
_cell.length_a   1.000
_cell.length_b   1.000
_cell.length_c   1.000
_cell.angle_alpha   90.00
_cell.angle_beta   90.00
_cell.angle_gamma   90.00
#
_symmetry.space_group_name_H-M   'P 1'
#
loop_
_entity.id
_entity.type
_entity.pdbx_description
1 polymer ?
#
loop_
_entity_poly.entity_id
_entity_poly.type
_entity_poly.pdbx_seq_one_letter_code
_entity_poly.pdbx_strand_id
1 'polypeptide(L)'
;MGQQEKFFSEKEKVLGQFFTPPQVAEFMVEFSTRFLDRRERAIDPACGDGVFLLSLIRHGFREVWGVYIDPGVVGRVPALVRERARIRIGDALARGGLTPSLRIPENYFDLAVGNPPFSAKYGRVRDSRLLSYELGRGRDSQAIEILFLERFIQLVREGGVVAIIIPDGILLNKNLEYVRRFILRYKLLAVVSLPRNIFRSSVGTTSKTSILFIKKEPSSGDEETLMISIKRLEDLGDGVFERGVVAKPNPENLSPEHYIGCEPVLKTDLPVKSLEDLLESMRIGGTEYGENRRFVERGLRYISAKVVTPLGIDFRRDPRYIEPNSAMDKKYAHVEPGDLLFVRVGVGCSGRSAVVVDSNDVGVADDWIYIIRLRDRDLLPYYVSIFMQSDLGRSQIERMKRGVGTVTIPQSELKKLKIPIPPNETLQRIKREYIEMVNRLREGDKSGAEKIFRGLIELVNSLATITCRSPSS
;
A
#
# COMPACT_ATOMS: atom_id res chain seq x y z
N MET A 1 5.69 -21.10 41.26
CA MET A 1 5.77 -20.69 39.86
C MET A 1 5.21 -21.73 38.88
N GLY A 2 5.54 -22.99 38.94
CA GLY A 2 5.15 -23.95 37.89
C GLY A 2 3.68 -24.40 37.79
N GLN A 3 2.86 -24.29 38.83
CA GLN A 3 1.46 -24.72 38.78
C GLN A 3 0.51 -23.60 38.24
N GLN A 4 0.82 -22.35 38.48
CA GLN A 4 0.03 -21.22 37.90
C GLN A 4 0.25 -21.11 36.39
N GLU A 5 1.47 -21.28 35.89
CA GLU A 5 1.77 -21.26 34.45
C GLU A 5 1.05 -22.37 33.66
N LYS A 6 0.94 -23.60 34.27
CA LYS A 6 0.20 -24.70 33.64
C LYS A 6 -1.32 -24.47 33.57
N PHE A 7 -1.91 -23.86 34.58
CA PHE A 7 -3.34 -23.58 34.63
C PHE A 7 -3.75 -22.49 33.62
N PHE A 8 -2.87 -21.51 33.41
CA PHE A 8 -3.06 -20.47 32.38
C PHE A 8 -3.01 -21.04 30.95
N SER A 9 -2.10 -21.97 30.68
CA SER A 9 -1.95 -22.59 29.36
C SER A 9 -3.16 -23.42 28.92
N GLU A 10 -3.89 -24.03 29.84
CA GLU A 10 -5.08 -24.83 29.53
C GLU A 10 -6.32 -23.93 29.22
N LYS A 11 -6.52 -22.86 29.97
CA LYS A 11 -7.63 -21.93 29.75
C LYS A 11 -7.44 -21.10 28.48
N GLU A 12 -6.21 -20.71 28.17
CA GLU A 12 -5.85 -20.09 26.89
C GLU A 12 -6.06 -21.05 25.71
N LYS A 13 -5.73 -22.31 25.89
CA LYS A 13 -6.02 -23.38 24.91
C LYS A 13 -7.52 -23.57 24.71
N VAL A 14 -8.31 -23.45 25.72
CA VAL A 14 -9.78 -23.64 25.68
C VAL A 14 -10.47 -22.46 24.99
N LEU A 15 -10.03 -21.20 25.12
CA LEU A 15 -10.64 -20.02 24.50
C LEU A 15 -10.01 -19.55 23.17
N GLY A 16 -8.92 -20.22 22.59
CA GLY A 16 -8.18 -19.81 21.38
C GLY A 16 -7.60 -18.40 21.45
N GLN A 17 -7.40 -17.93 22.68
CA GLN A 17 -6.82 -16.63 22.91
C GLN A 17 -5.31 -16.69 22.68
N PHE A 18 -4.80 -15.84 21.83
CA PHE A 18 -3.38 -15.62 21.59
C PHE A 18 -3.05 -14.20 22.02
N PHE A 19 -2.06 -14.07 22.91
CA PHE A 19 -1.56 -12.74 23.26
C PHE A 19 -0.76 -12.17 22.11
N THR A 20 -1.10 -10.94 21.75
CA THR A 20 -0.44 -10.22 20.67
C THR A 20 0.80 -9.50 21.24
N PRO A 21 2.00 -9.66 20.62
CA PRO A 21 3.15 -8.87 21.03
C PRO A 21 2.85 -7.38 20.95
N PRO A 22 3.28 -6.56 21.95
CA PRO A 22 3.02 -5.12 21.96
C PRO A 22 3.48 -4.40 20.69
N GLN A 23 4.59 -4.82 20.09
CA GLN A 23 5.10 -4.24 18.83
C GLN A 23 4.13 -4.43 17.66
N VAL A 24 3.41 -5.56 17.60
CA VAL A 24 2.39 -5.81 16.57
C VAL A 24 1.18 -4.91 16.78
N ALA A 25 0.72 -4.78 18.03
CA ALA A 25 -0.41 -3.92 18.35
C ALA A 25 -0.10 -2.45 18.06
N GLU A 26 1.10 -1.99 18.43
CA GLU A 26 1.57 -0.64 18.16
C GLU A 26 1.64 -0.36 16.65
N PHE A 27 2.27 -1.25 15.90
CA PHE A 27 2.33 -1.17 14.44
C PHE A 27 0.95 -1.11 13.80
N MET A 28 0.01 -1.95 14.22
CA MET A 28 -1.34 -2.00 13.65
C MET A 28 -2.10 -0.70 13.90
N VAL A 29 -2.01 -0.14 15.10
CA VAL A 29 -2.67 1.12 15.44
C VAL A 29 -2.00 2.28 14.72
N GLU A 30 -0.67 2.40 14.78
CA GLU A 30 0.09 3.46 14.10
C GLU A 30 -0.19 3.50 12.60
N PHE A 31 -0.09 2.34 11.92
CA PHE A 31 -0.37 2.26 10.49
C PHE A 31 -1.79 2.69 10.15
N SER A 32 -2.78 2.22 10.92
CA SER A 32 -4.18 2.57 10.70
C SER A 32 -4.43 4.07 10.79
N THR A 33 -3.73 4.78 11.70
CA THR A 33 -3.92 6.22 11.89
C THR A 33 -3.56 7.07 10.67
N ARG A 34 -2.75 6.54 9.75
CA ARG A 34 -2.35 7.24 8.50
C ARG A 34 -3.50 7.36 7.50
N PHE A 35 -4.55 6.55 7.64
CA PHE A 35 -5.71 6.49 6.74
C PHE A 35 -6.98 7.06 7.36
N LEU A 36 -6.89 7.53 8.60
CA LEU A 36 -8.01 8.13 9.34
C LEU A 36 -8.01 9.66 9.21
N ASP A 37 -9.18 10.20 8.98
CA ASP A 37 -9.45 11.66 9.01
C ASP A 37 -9.55 12.20 10.42
N ARG A 38 -9.89 11.35 11.41
CA ARG A 38 -10.02 11.68 12.83
C ARG A 38 -9.71 10.47 13.72
N ARG A 39 -9.42 10.71 14.99
CA ARG A 39 -9.10 9.70 16.01
C ARG A 39 -10.02 9.84 17.23
N GLU A 40 -11.34 9.75 16.99
CA GLU A 40 -12.33 9.93 18.06
C GLU A 40 -12.64 8.61 18.75
N ARG A 41 -13.01 7.56 18.00
CA ARG A 41 -13.59 6.33 18.52
C ARG A 41 -12.91 5.10 17.97
N ALA A 42 -12.47 4.22 18.86
CA ALA A 42 -11.87 2.95 18.44
C ALA A 42 -12.37 1.79 19.28
N ILE A 43 -12.33 0.57 18.71
CA ILE A 43 -12.76 -0.64 19.38
C ILE A 43 -11.81 -1.81 19.11
N ASP A 44 -11.58 -2.62 20.16
CA ASP A 44 -11.13 -4.02 20.03
C ASP A 44 -12.26 -4.94 20.49
N PRO A 45 -12.95 -5.63 19.55
CA PRO A 45 -14.08 -6.49 19.90
C PRO A 45 -13.68 -7.86 20.44
N ALA A 46 -12.37 -8.14 20.60
CA ALA A 46 -11.82 -9.39 21.12
C ALA A 46 -10.55 -9.14 21.98
N CYS A 47 -10.62 -8.20 22.91
CA CYS A 47 -9.49 -7.44 23.43
C CYS A 47 -8.53 -8.18 24.38
N GLY A 48 -8.79 -9.44 24.75
CA GLY A 48 -7.83 -10.32 25.47
C GLY A 48 -7.18 -9.66 26.70
N ASP A 49 -5.87 -9.41 26.65
CA ASP A 49 -5.11 -8.75 27.72
C ASP A 49 -5.15 -7.20 27.65
N GLY A 50 -5.80 -6.65 26.62
CA GLY A 50 -5.96 -5.21 26.44
C GLY A 50 -4.77 -4.51 25.75
N VAL A 51 -3.86 -5.23 25.13
CA VAL A 51 -2.68 -4.67 24.46
C VAL A 51 -3.05 -3.64 23.38
N PHE A 52 -4.08 -3.95 22.57
CA PHE A 52 -4.60 -3.01 21.57
C PHE A 52 -5.27 -1.79 22.22
N LEU A 53 -6.02 -1.99 23.30
CA LEU A 53 -6.64 -0.87 24.01
C LEU A 53 -5.59 0.10 24.56
N LEU A 54 -4.49 -0.43 25.08
CA LEU A 54 -3.36 0.38 25.55
C LEU A 54 -2.73 1.19 24.40
N SER A 55 -2.51 0.56 23.25
CA SER A 55 -1.98 1.23 22.06
C SER A 55 -2.95 2.32 21.55
N LEU A 56 -4.25 2.04 21.48
CA LEU A 56 -5.27 3.03 21.09
C LEU A 56 -5.27 4.27 22.00
N ILE A 57 -5.17 4.07 23.32
CA ILE A 57 -5.11 5.16 24.29
C ILE A 57 -3.85 6.02 24.06
N ARG A 58 -2.69 5.39 23.85
CA ARG A 58 -1.40 6.06 23.58
C ARG A 58 -1.42 6.86 22.27
N HIS A 59 -2.14 6.38 21.25
CA HIS A 59 -2.30 7.07 19.98
C HIS A 59 -3.40 8.16 19.99
N GLY A 60 -3.96 8.48 21.15
CA GLY A 60 -4.83 9.63 21.37
C GLY A 60 -6.29 9.44 20.95
N PHE A 61 -6.77 8.21 20.83
CA PHE A 61 -8.20 7.97 20.66
C PHE A 61 -8.97 8.41 21.92
N ARG A 62 -10.02 9.21 21.73
CA ARG A 62 -10.76 9.80 22.85
C ARG A 62 -11.70 8.79 23.51
N GLU A 63 -12.33 7.94 22.73
CA GLU A 63 -13.27 6.92 23.17
C GLU A 63 -12.79 5.55 22.72
N VAL A 64 -12.29 4.76 23.65
CA VAL A 64 -11.74 3.41 23.40
C VAL A 64 -12.65 2.37 24.02
N TRP A 65 -13.10 1.40 23.21
CA TRP A 65 -13.95 0.29 23.64
C TRP A 65 -13.21 -1.03 23.60
N GLY A 66 -13.48 -1.88 24.59
CA GLY A 66 -12.99 -3.26 24.61
C GLY A 66 -14.10 -4.24 24.93
N VAL A 67 -14.16 -5.37 24.22
CA VAL A 67 -15.12 -6.44 24.51
C VAL A 67 -14.38 -7.68 24.97
N TYR A 68 -14.78 -8.22 26.12
CA TYR A 68 -14.28 -9.42 26.74
C TYR A 68 -15.36 -10.49 26.81
N ILE A 69 -15.05 -11.68 26.38
CA ILE A 69 -15.96 -12.82 26.56
C ILE A 69 -15.83 -13.42 27.98
N ASP A 70 -14.63 -13.37 28.57
CA ASP A 70 -14.34 -13.90 29.91
C ASP A 70 -14.13 -12.75 30.92
N PRO A 71 -15.03 -12.56 31.89
CA PRO A 71 -14.88 -11.52 32.91
C PRO A 71 -13.61 -11.71 33.78
N GLY A 72 -13.07 -12.92 33.88
CA GLY A 72 -11.84 -13.20 34.65
C GLY A 72 -10.58 -12.58 34.06
N VAL A 73 -10.59 -12.13 32.81
CA VAL A 73 -9.44 -11.48 32.17
C VAL A 73 -9.33 -10.00 32.56
N VAL A 74 -10.44 -9.35 32.94
CA VAL A 74 -10.47 -7.90 33.25
C VAL A 74 -9.48 -7.52 34.37
N GLY A 75 -9.25 -8.41 35.32
CA GLY A 75 -8.26 -8.21 36.40
C GLY A 75 -6.79 -8.12 35.93
N ARG A 76 -6.48 -8.59 34.74
CA ARG A 76 -5.13 -8.59 34.13
C ARG A 76 -4.87 -7.38 33.24
N VAL A 77 -5.91 -6.66 32.92
CA VAL A 77 -5.83 -5.49 32.03
C VAL A 77 -5.05 -4.37 32.74
N PRO A 78 -4.14 -3.67 32.04
CA PRO A 78 -3.41 -2.55 32.63
C PRO A 78 -4.33 -1.52 33.29
N ALA A 79 -3.91 -0.93 34.42
CA ALA A 79 -4.71 0.04 35.17
C ALA A 79 -5.20 1.19 34.27
N LEU A 80 -4.32 1.76 33.45
CA LEU A 80 -4.65 2.82 32.51
C LEU A 80 -5.79 2.43 31.54
N VAL A 81 -5.83 1.19 31.08
CA VAL A 81 -6.91 0.69 30.21
C VAL A 81 -8.22 0.60 30.98
N ARG A 82 -8.18 0.10 32.23
CA ARG A 82 -9.39 0.03 33.08
C ARG A 82 -9.99 1.39 33.38
N GLU A 83 -9.17 2.42 33.48
CA GLU A 83 -9.59 3.80 33.76
C GLU A 83 -10.09 4.53 32.50
N ARG A 84 -9.50 4.27 31.34
CA ARG A 84 -9.69 5.05 30.13
C ARG A 84 -10.55 4.37 29.07
N ALA A 85 -10.71 3.04 29.11
CA ALA A 85 -11.49 2.30 28.14
C ALA A 85 -12.88 1.93 28.65
N ARG A 86 -13.85 1.94 27.76
CA ARG A 86 -15.21 1.40 28.00
C ARG A 86 -15.21 -0.10 27.79
N ILE A 87 -15.14 -0.83 28.90
CA ILE A 87 -15.13 -2.29 28.87
C ILE A 87 -16.56 -2.83 28.83
N ARG A 88 -16.80 -3.79 27.92
CA ARG A 88 -18.03 -4.58 27.81
C ARG A 88 -17.71 -6.06 27.97
N ILE A 89 -18.57 -6.81 28.69
CA ILE A 89 -18.42 -8.24 28.88
C ILE A 89 -19.52 -8.96 28.11
N GLY A 90 -19.13 -9.89 27.23
CA GLY A 90 -20.03 -10.72 26.42
C GLY A 90 -19.44 -11.11 25.08
N ASP A 91 -20.27 -11.75 24.26
CA ASP A 91 -19.88 -12.21 22.92
C ASP A 91 -20.06 -11.07 21.90
N ALA A 92 -18.96 -10.58 21.34
CA ALA A 92 -18.97 -9.50 20.32
C ALA A 92 -19.66 -9.90 19.01
N LEU A 93 -19.81 -11.20 18.74
CA LEU A 93 -20.56 -11.72 17.59
C LEU A 93 -22.08 -11.75 17.82
N ALA A 94 -22.53 -11.63 19.06
CA ALA A 94 -23.97 -11.57 19.35
C ALA A 94 -24.56 -10.24 18.85
N ARG A 95 -25.49 -10.32 17.88
CA ARG A 95 -26.26 -9.17 17.37
C ARG A 95 -27.72 -9.24 17.89
N GLY A 96 -28.30 -8.13 18.23
CA GLY A 96 -29.73 -8.04 18.44
C GLY A 96 -30.26 -8.52 19.77
N GLY A 97 -29.61 -8.23 20.90
CA GLY A 97 -30.39 -8.02 22.11
C GLY A 97 -30.66 -9.19 23.04
N LEU A 98 -29.93 -10.31 22.99
CA LEU A 98 -30.04 -11.34 24.04
C LEU A 98 -29.42 -10.90 25.39
N THR A 99 -28.58 -9.87 25.37
CA THR A 99 -28.09 -9.17 26.57
C THR A 99 -28.09 -7.66 26.33
N PRO A 100 -29.01 -6.88 26.95
CA PRO A 100 -29.09 -5.43 26.83
C PRO A 100 -27.78 -4.72 27.20
N SER A 101 -26.92 -5.35 28.00
CA SER A 101 -25.63 -4.83 28.47
C SER A 101 -24.54 -4.79 27.39
N LEU A 102 -24.67 -5.54 26.28
CA LEU A 102 -23.67 -5.63 25.24
C LEU A 102 -24.10 -4.91 23.94
N ARG A 103 -24.70 -3.74 24.04
CA ARG A 103 -24.99 -2.93 22.85
C ARG A 103 -23.70 -2.29 22.34
N ILE A 104 -23.11 -2.89 21.29
CA ILE A 104 -21.98 -2.31 20.56
C ILE A 104 -22.57 -1.62 19.34
N PRO A 105 -22.44 -0.28 19.19
CA PRO A 105 -22.98 0.41 18.03
C PRO A 105 -22.25 0.02 16.74
N GLU A 106 -23.01 -0.15 15.67
CA GLU A 106 -22.50 -0.40 14.30
C GLU A 106 -22.33 0.92 13.56
N ASN A 107 -21.47 0.94 12.53
CA ASN A 107 -21.14 2.14 11.75
C ASN A 107 -20.72 3.33 12.63
N TYR A 108 -19.99 3.07 13.69
CA TYR A 108 -19.74 4.08 14.74
C TYR A 108 -18.26 4.41 14.94
N PHE A 109 -17.37 3.41 14.87
CA PHE A 109 -15.97 3.56 15.19
C PHE A 109 -15.15 4.06 14.01
N ASP A 110 -14.12 4.86 14.27
CA ASP A 110 -13.14 5.27 13.26
C ASP A 110 -12.16 4.13 12.99
N LEU A 111 -11.83 3.33 14.03
CA LEU A 111 -10.94 2.19 13.95
C LEU A 111 -11.49 0.98 14.70
N ALA A 112 -11.53 -0.18 14.06
CA ALA A 112 -11.64 -1.48 14.72
C ALA A 112 -10.32 -2.24 14.53
N VAL A 113 -9.66 -2.59 15.64
CA VAL A 113 -8.37 -3.26 15.64
C VAL A 113 -8.38 -4.46 16.58
N GLY A 114 -7.72 -5.56 16.21
CA GLY A 114 -7.63 -6.70 17.13
C GLY A 114 -7.12 -7.99 16.50
N ASN A 115 -6.97 -8.98 17.37
CA ASN A 115 -6.60 -10.36 17.06
C ASN A 115 -7.71 -11.30 17.57
N PRO A 116 -8.75 -11.57 16.76
CA PRO A 116 -9.87 -12.41 17.17
C PRO A 116 -9.46 -13.86 17.37
N PRO A 117 -10.26 -14.67 18.11
CA PRO A 117 -9.99 -16.08 18.25
C PRO A 117 -10.08 -16.83 16.93
N PHE A 118 -9.24 -17.87 16.75
CA PHE A 118 -9.21 -18.72 15.55
C PHE A 118 -9.88 -20.06 15.79
N SER A 119 -10.65 -20.54 14.83
CA SER A 119 -11.46 -21.75 14.93
C SER A 119 -10.68 -23.08 14.92
N ALA A 120 -9.37 -23.04 14.65
CA ALA A 120 -8.55 -24.24 14.59
C ALA A 120 -8.62 -25.15 15.86
N LYS A 121 -9.10 -24.61 16.99
CA LYS A 121 -9.28 -25.35 18.26
C LYS A 121 -10.70 -25.36 18.82
N TYR A 122 -11.58 -24.43 18.35
CA TYR A 122 -12.93 -24.26 18.92
C TYR A 122 -14.00 -24.91 18.08
N GLY A 123 -13.63 -25.45 16.97
CA GLY A 123 -14.62 -25.81 16.01
C GLY A 123 -15.25 -24.56 15.37
N ARG A 124 -16.26 -24.80 14.59
CA ARG A 124 -16.97 -23.77 13.81
C ARG A 124 -18.21 -23.33 14.59
N VAL A 125 -18.61 -22.06 14.41
CA VAL A 125 -19.92 -21.57 14.89
C VAL A 125 -21.02 -22.28 14.12
N ARG A 126 -22.04 -22.80 14.84
CA ARG A 126 -23.13 -23.62 14.28
C ARG A 126 -24.51 -23.20 14.79
N ASP A 127 -24.63 -22.02 15.38
CA ASP A 127 -25.87 -21.53 15.98
C ASP A 127 -26.44 -20.33 15.23
N SER A 128 -27.48 -19.73 15.79
CA SER A 128 -28.23 -18.61 15.18
C SER A 128 -27.40 -17.37 14.87
N ARG A 129 -26.18 -17.24 15.43
CA ARG A 129 -25.24 -16.15 15.09
C ARG A 129 -24.94 -16.12 13.59
N LEU A 130 -24.93 -17.28 12.91
CA LEU A 130 -24.68 -17.37 11.46
C LEU A 130 -25.65 -16.51 10.65
N LEU A 131 -26.92 -16.39 11.10
CA LEU A 131 -27.95 -15.63 10.40
C LEU A 131 -27.70 -14.13 10.40
N SER A 132 -26.88 -13.65 11.33
CA SER A 132 -26.57 -12.23 11.51
C SER A 132 -25.43 -11.74 10.60
N TYR A 133 -24.77 -12.66 9.91
CA TYR A 133 -23.59 -12.37 9.09
C TYR A 133 -23.80 -12.87 7.65
N GLU A 134 -23.43 -12.05 6.67
CA GLU A 134 -23.49 -12.43 5.26
C GLU A 134 -22.61 -13.66 4.99
N LEU A 135 -21.38 -13.65 5.56
CA LEU A 135 -20.44 -14.78 5.43
C LEU A 135 -20.88 -16.05 6.19
N GLY A 136 -21.87 -15.96 7.06
CA GLY A 136 -22.48 -17.07 7.79
C GLY A 136 -23.80 -17.57 7.19
N ARG A 137 -24.54 -16.69 6.52
CA ARG A 137 -25.91 -16.98 6.05
C ARG A 137 -25.93 -18.11 5.03
N GLY A 138 -26.88 -19.04 5.19
CA GLY A 138 -27.01 -20.21 4.31
C GLY A 138 -25.97 -21.30 4.51
N ARG A 139 -25.20 -21.25 5.62
CA ARG A 139 -24.18 -22.23 5.98
C ARG A 139 -24.56 -22.96 7.27
N ASP A 140 -24.28 -24.27 7.32
CA ASP A 140 -24.44 -25.05 8.55
C ASP A 140 -23.40 -24.72 9.61
N SER A 141 -22.26 -24.17 9.19
CA SER A 141 -21.20 -23.75 10.08
C SER A 141 -20.25 -22.74 9.43
N GLN A 142 -19.63 -21.86 10.25
CA GLN A 142 -18.62 -20.94 9.80
C GLN A 142 -17.45 -20.83 10.80
N ALA A 143 -16.25 -20.56 10.30
CA ALA A 143 -15.09 -20.27 11.13
C ALA A 143 -15.30 -18.94 11.88
N ILE A 144 -14.96 -18.93 13.17
CA ILE A 144 -15.21 -17.78 14.04
C ILE A 144 -14.47 -16.52 13.57
N GLU A 145 -13.23 -16.68 13.10
CA GLU A 145 -12.39 -15.59 12.55
C GLU A 145 -13.00 -14.94 11.30
N ILE A 146 -13.77 -15.71 10.50
CA ILE A 146 -14.47 -15.19 9.31
C ILE A 146 -15.66 -14.32 9.74
N LEU A 147 -16.39 -14.74 10.77
CA LEU A 147 -17.48 -13.92 11.33
C LEU A 147 -16.93 -12.65 11.98
N PHE A 148 -15.81 -12.75 12.69
CA PHE A 148 -15.14 -11.56 13.25
C PHE A 148 -14.68 -10.57 12.17
N LEU A 149 -14.15 -11.04 11.04
CA LEU A 149 -13.78 -10.17 9.92
C LEU A 149 -14.98 -9.33 9.47
N GLU A 150 -16.14 -9.93 9.26
CA GLU A 150 -17.36 -9.20 8.91
C GLU A 150 -17.79 -8.26 10.06
N ARG A 151 -17.69 -8.73 11.33
CA ARG A 151 -18.06 -7.93 12.49
C ARG A 151 -17.23 -6.67 12.61
N PHE A 152 -15.92 -6.74 12.42
CA PHE A 152 -15.02 -5.58 12.41
C PHE A 152 -15.47 -4.53 11.39
N ILE A 153 -15.83 -4.96 10.17
CA ILE A 153 -16.31 -4.06 9.11
C ILE A 153 -17.67 -3.44 9.48
N GLN A 154 -18.56 -4.19 10.14
CA GLN A 154 -19.86 -3.66 10.59
C GLN A 154 -19.71 -2.58 11.67
N LEU A 155 -18.69 -2.70 12.53
CA LEU A 155 -18.46 -1.78 13.66
C LEU A 155 -17.93 -0.43 13.21
N VAL A 156 -17.08 -0.38 12.17
CA VAL A 156 -16.52 0.89 11.69
C VAL A 156 -17.52 1.67 10.83
N ARG A 157 -17.46 3.00 10.92
CA ARG A 157 -18.23 3.90 10.04
C ARG A 157 -17.73 3.86 8.60
N GLU A 158 -18.47 4.45 7.68
CA GLU A 158 -17.98 4.71 6.33
C GLU A 158 -16.71 5.58 6.41
N GLY A 159 -15.66 5.21 5.64
CA GLY A 159 -14.34 5.81 5.69
C GLY A 159 -13.49 5.40 6.90
N GLY A 160 -14.03 4.62 7.85
CA GLY A 160 -13.29 4.04 8.96
C GLY A 160 -12.38 2.89 8.52
N VAL A 161 -11.44 2.51 9.40
CA VAL A 161 -10.41 1.51 9.12
C VAL A 161 -10.61 0.27 10.00
N VAL A 162 -10.40 -0.90 9.41
CA VAL A 162 -10.27 -2.19 10.08
C VAL A 162 -8.82 -2.64 10.01
N ALA A 163 -8.24 -3.03 11.14
CA ALA A 163 -6.95 -3.71 11.23
C ALA A 163 -7.13 -5.03 11.99
N ILE A 164 -7.08 -6.14 11.29
CA ILE A 164 -7.40 -7.45 11.86
C ILE A 164 -6.33 -8.49 11.55
N ILE A 165 -5.94 -9.28 12.56
CA ILE A 165 -5.08 -10.45 12.37
C ILE A 165 -5.95 -11.64 11.97
N ILE A 166 -5.57 -12.33 10.92
CA ILE A 166 -6.26 -13.50 10.39
C ILE A 166 -5.29 -14.64 10.11
N PRO A 167 -5.75 -15.90 10.10
CA PRO A 167 -4.97 -17.02 9.60
C PRO A 167 -4.74 -16.90 8.08
N ASP A 168 -3.53 -17.21 7.60
CA ASP A 168 -3.17 -17.17 6.17
C ASP A 168 -4.06 -18.04 5.29
N GLY A 169 -4.70 -19.07 5.87
CA GLY A 169 -5.67 -19.90 5.15
C GLY A 169 -6.79 -19.08 4.48
N ILE A 170 -7.19 -17.95 5.07
CA ILE A 170 -8.20 -17.05 4.47
C ILE A 170 -7.66 -16.45 3.14
N LEU A 171 -6.37 -16.18 3.08
CA LEU A 171 -5.74 -15.55 1.91
C LEU A 171 -5.48 -16.53 0.76
N LEU A 172 -5.33 -17.84 1.07
CA LEU A 172 -4.79 -18.84 0.15
C LEU A 172 -5.79 -19.92 -0.26
N ASN A 173 -6.64 -20.41 0.67
CA ASN A 173 -7.47 -21.58 0.44
C ASN A 173 -8.52 -21.32 -0.63
N LYS A 174 -8.58 -22.16 -1.66
CA LYS A 174 -9.56 -22.05 -2.77
C LYS A 174 -11.02 -21.98 -2.25
N ASN A 175 -11.35 -22.79 -1.25
CA ASN A 175 -12.71 -22.83 -0.67
C ASN A 175 -13.10 -21.54 0.08
N LEU A 176 -12.14 -20.61 0.31
CA LEU A 176 -12.36 -19.34 0.99
C LEU A 176 -12.29 -18.12 0.02
N GLU A 177 -12.32 -18.35 -1.29
CA GLU A 177 -12.34 -17.28 -2.29
C GLU A 177 -13.52 -16.31 -2.07
N TYR A 178 -14.70 -16.83 -1.68
CA TYR A 178 -15.86 -16.00 -1.38
C TYR A 178 -15.60 -14.99 -0.24
N VAL A 179 -14.75 -15.33 0.75
CA VAL A 179 -14.32 -14.39 1.81
C VAL A 179 -13.44 -13.31 1.23
N ARG A 180 -12.49 -13.66 0.35
CA ARG A 180 -11.61 -12.69 -0.32
C ARG A 180 -12.40 -11.76 -1.25
N ARG A 181 -13.39 -12.28 -1.98
CA ARG A 181 -14.32 -11.44 -2.75
C ARG A 181 -15.13 -10.50 -1.86
N PHE A 182 -15.53 -10.94 -0.66
CA PHE A 182 -16.18 -10.07 0.33
C PHE A 182 -15.23 -8.95 0.79
N ILE A 183 -13.98 -9.27 1.13
CA ILE A 183 -12.95 -8.28 1.51
C ILE A 183 -12.76 -7.23 0.40
N LEU A 184 -12.64 -7.68 -0.85
CA LEU A 184 -12.37 -6.83 -2.01
C LEU A 184 -13.57 -6.00 -2.49
N ARG A 185 -14.71 -6.07 -1.83
CA ARG A 185 -15.77 -5.06 -1.98
C ARG A 185 -15.40 -3.73 -1.31
N TYR A 186 -14.46 -3.77 -0.41
CA TYR A 186 -13.92 -2.63 0.31
C TYR A 186 -12.48 -2.35 -0.14
N LYS A 187 -12.00 -1.16 0.12
CA LYS A 187 -10.64 -0.76 -0.22
C LYS A 187 -9.63 -1.47 0.69
N LEU A 188 -8.95 -2.48 0.15
CA LEU A 188 -7.88 -3.19 0.84
C LEU A 188 -6.59 -2.35 0.78
N LEU A 189 -6.20 -1.77 1.93
CA LEU A 189 -5.05 -0.87 2.03
C LEU A 189 -3.72 -1.63 2.04
N ALA A 190 -3.64 -2.68 2.87
CA ALA A 190 -2.45 -3.50 2.99
C ALA A 190 -2.75 -4.92 3.48
N VAL A 191 -1.88 -5.85 3.09
CA VAL A 191 -1.76 -7.19 3.67
C VAL A 191 -0.34 -7.38 4.17
N VAL A 192 -0.17 -7.64 5.47
CA VAL A 192 1.14 -7.82 6.11
C VAL A 192 1.25 -9.24 6.64
N SER A 193 2.04 -10.08 5.98
CA SER A 193 2.33 -11.44 6.43
C SER A 193 3.32 -11.42 7.59
N LEU A 194 2.96 -12.08 8.70
CA LEU A 194 3.74 -12.13 9.93
C LEU A 194 4.63 -13.39 9.99
N PRO A 195 5.74 -13.37 10.76
CA PRO A 195 6.57 -14.55 11.00
C PRO A 195 5.78 -15.69 11.63
N ARG A 196 6.06 -16.95 11.23
CA ARG A 196 5.36 -18.14 11.76
C ARG A 196 5.41 -18.30 13.28
N ASN A 197 6.40 -17.74 13.94
CA ASN A 197 6.70 -17.95 15.35
C ASN A 197 6.19 -16.83 16.27
N ILE A 198 5.46 -15.86 15.75
CA ILE A 198 5.09 -14.65 16.50
C ILE A 198 4.20 -14.96 17.72
N PHE A 199 3.40 -16.04 17.65
CA PHE A 199 2.51 -16.50 18.72
C PHE A 199 2.99 -17.80 19.39
N ARG A 200 4.28 -18.17 19.20
CA ARG A 200 4.83 -19.45 19.67
C ARG A 200 4.94 -19.59 21.19
N SER A 201 5.04 -18.47 21.92
CA SER A 201 5.22 -18.48 23.38
C SER A 201 3.98 -18.88 24.14
N SER A 202 2.79 -18.80 23.54
CA SER A 202 1.55 -19.00 24.27
C SER A 202 0.91 -20.39 24.10
N VAL A 203 0.98 -21.07 22.96
CA VAL A 203 0.10 -22.26 22.75
C VAL A 203 0.64 -23.36 21.80
N GLY A 204 1.86 -23.32 21.32
CA GLY A 204 2.41 -24.41 20.48
C GLY A 204 1.74 -24.62 19.12
N THR A 205 0.99 -23.65 18.59
CA THR A 205 0.42 -23.68 17.24
C THR A 205 1.29 -22.90 16.27
N THR A 206 1.60 -23.53 15.14
CA THR A 206 2.46 -22.99 14.07
C THR A 206 1.67 -22.31 12.95
N SER A 207 0.45 -21.84 13.21
CA SER A 207 -0.36 -21.18 12.19
C SER A 207 0.29 -19.87 11.77
N LYS A 208 0.58 -19.76 10.49
CA LYS A 208 1.00 -18.50 9.88
C LYS A 208 -0.18 -17.55 9.83
N THR A 209 0.06 -16.28 10.12
CA THR A 209 -0.97 -15.24 10.19
C THR A 209 -0.56 -14.01 9.41
N SER A 210 -1.56 -13.24 9.01
CA SER A 210 -1.38 -11.96 8.35
C SER A 210 -2.28 -10.89 8.97
N ILE A 211 -1.89 -9.63 8.83
CA ILE A 211 -2.72 -8.48 9.18
C ILE A 211 -3.38 -7.96 7.91
N LEU A 212 -4.70 -7.75 7.95
CA LEU A 212 -5.45 -7.03 6.93
C LEU A 212 -5.72 -5.60 7.40
N PHE A 213 -5.47 -4.63 6.54
CA PHE A 213 -5.88 -3.25 6.71
C PHE A 213 -6.91 -2.92 5.63
N ILE A 214 -8.15 -2.65 6.05
CA ILE A 214 -9.28 -2.43 5.16
C ILE A 214 -9.90 -1.07 5.50
N LYS A 215 -10.10 -0.20 4.51
CA LYS A 215 -10.89 1.00 4.66
C LYS A 215 -12.32 0.71 4.22
N LYS A 216 -13.30 1.04 5.04
CA LYS A 216 -14.71 0.85 4.70
C LYS A 216 -15.16 1.92 3.72
N GLU A 217 -14.69 1.77 2.50
CA GLU A 217 -15.07 2.51 1.30
C GLU A 217 -15.30 1.49 0.19
N PRO A 218 -16.33 1.67 -0.66
CA PRO A 218 -16.51 0.79 -1.82
C PRO A 218 -15.27 0.75 -2.69
N SER A 219 -14.84 -0.45 -3.08
CA SER A 219 -13.74 -0.60 -4.01
C SER A 219 -14.20 -0.32 -5.44
N SER A 220 -13.41 0.44 -6.21
CA SER A 220 -13.58 0.61 -7.66
C SER A 220 -13.11 -0.61 -8.45
N GLY A 221 -12.37 -1.52 -7.80
CA GLY A 221 -11.76 -2.67 -8.42
C GLY A 221 -10.40 -2.41 -9.06
N ASP A 222 -9.94 -1.16 -9.06
CA ASP A 222 -8.64 -0.74 -9.63
C ASP A 222 -7.63 -0.29 -8.58
N GLU A 223 -8.00 -0.37 -7.28
CA GLU A 223 -7.09 0.01 -6.21
C GLU A 223 -5.94 -0.97 -6.07
N GLU A 224 -4.79 -0.39 -5.80
CA GLU A 224 -3.57 -1.11 -5.45
C GLU A 224 -3.51 -1.34 -3.93
N THR A 225 -3.02 -2.49 -3.55
CA THR A 225 -2.84 -2.94 -2.16
C THR A 225 -1.36 -3.10 -1.86
N LEU A 226 -0.93 -2.64 -0.70
CA LEU A 226 0.44 -2.82 -0.22
C LEU A 226 0.61 -4.23 0.35
N MET A 227 1.46 -5.05 -0.26
CA MET A 227 1.78 -6.43 0.12
C MET A 227 3.14 -6.47 0.83
N ILE A 228 3.17 -6.87 2.09
CA ILE A 228 4.38 -6.90 2.93
C ILE A 228 4.58 -8.29 3.51
N SER A 229 5.81 -8.81 3.49
CA SER A 229 6.18 -10.04 4.21
C SER A 229 7.27 -9.75 5.24
N ILE A 230 6.96 -9.99 6.50
CA ILE A 230 7.85 -9.80 7.64
C ILE A 230 8.49 -11.13 8.01
N LYS A 231 9.82 -11.14 8.11
CA LYS A 231 10.59 -12.34 8.46
C LYS A 231 10.90 -12.44 9.95
N ARG A 232 11.09 -11.32 10.62
CA ARG A 232 11.39 -11.20 12.04
C ARG A 232 10.55 -10.08 12.65
N LEU A 233 10.22 -10.21 13.95
CA LEU A 233 9.39 -9.21 14.65
C LEU A 233 10.05 -7.81 14.68
N GLU A 234 11.38 -7.78 14.76
CA GLU A 234 12.17 -6.52 14.74
C GLU A 234 12.06 -5.77 13.42
N ASP A 235 11.63 -6.46 12.35
CA ASP A 235 11.39 -5.84 11.05
C ASP A 235 10.07 -5.03 11.00
N LEU A 236 9.21 -5.12 12.06
CA LEU A 236 8.04 -4.26 12.25
C LEU A 236 8.49 -2.92 12.85
N GLY A 237 8.64 -1.90 12.03
CA GLY A 237 9.06 -0.57 12.47
C GLY A 237 9.19 0.38 11.28
N ASP A 238 9.91 1.48 11.49
CA ASP A 238 10.19 2.44 10.43
C ASP A 238 10.83 1.74 9.23
N GLY A 239 10.32 2.02 8.03
CA GLY A 239 10.80 1.42 6.78
C GLY A 239 10.16 0.08 6.39
N VAL A 240 9.21 -0.47 7.17
CA VAL A 240 8.49 -1.70 6.79
C VAL A 240 7.73 -1.51 5.47
N PHE A 241 7.20 -0.33 5.24
CA PHE A 241 6.41 0.01 4.03
C PHE A 241 7.26 0.08 2.77
N GLU A 242 8.54 0.37 2.90
CA GLU A 242 9.50 0.44 1.80
C GLU A 242 9.92 -0.94 1.29
N ARG A 243 9.63 -1.99 2.08
CA ARG A 243 9.92 -3.39 1.74
C ARG A 243 8.73 -4.09 1.09
N GLY A 244 7.58 -3.42 1.03
CA GLY A 244 6.36 -3.93 0.41
C GLY A 244 6.37 -3.79 -1.11
N VAL A 245 5.53 -4.58 -1.74
CA VAL A 245 5.18 -4.47 -3.17
C VAL A 245 3.75 -3.97 -3.26
N VAL A 246 3.55 -2.97 -4.08
CA VAL A 246 2.20 -2.49 -4.40
C VAL A 246 1.68 -3.29 -5.58
N ALA A 247 0.52 -3.91 -5.42
CA ALA A 247 -0.06 -4.77 -6.44
C ALA A 247 -1.59 -4.71 -6.43
N LYS A 248 -2.21 -4.96 -7.58
CA LYS A 248 -3.66 -5.14 -7.68
C LYS A 248 -4.03 -6.48 -7.04
N PRO A 249 -4.90 -6.48 -6.02
CA PRO A 249 -5.25 -7.70 -5.31
C PRO A 249 -6.12 -8.61 -6.17
N ASN A 250 -5.82 -9.93 -6.15
CA ASN A 250 -6.59 -10.95 -6.85
C ASN A 250 -7.35 -11.82 -5.84
N PRO A 251 -8.67 -12.03 -5.99
CA PRO A 251 -9.45 -12.87 -5.08
C PRO A 251 -9.01 -14.33 -5.06
N GLU A 252 -8.27 -14.81 -6.04
CA GLU A 252 -7.71 -16.16 -6.00
C GLU A 252 -6.64 -16.32 -4.92
N ASN A 253 -5.85 -15.27 -4.70
CA ASN A 253 -4.75 -15.29 -3.72
C ASN A 253 -4.43 -13.87 -3.22
N LEU A 254 -4.56 -13.62 -1.92
CA LEU A 254 -4.20 -12.35 -1.26
C LEU A 254 -2.94 -12.45 -0.40
N SER A 255 -2.20 -13.57 -0.46
CA SER A 255 -0.96 -13.71 0.31
C SER A 255 0.13 -12.80 -0.23
N PRO A 256 0.78 -11.99 0.63
CA PRO A 256 1.92 -11.17 0.22
C PRO A 256 3.03 -11.94 -0.48
N GLU A 257 3.30 -13.18 -0.09
CA GLU A 257 4.34 -14.01 -0.71
C GLU A 257 4.07 -14.27 -2.18
N HIS A 258 2.80 -14.35 -2.57
CA HIS A 258 2.42 -14.50 -3.97
C HIS A 258 2.84 -13.29 -4.82
N TYR A 259 2.81 -12.10 -4.25
CA TYR A 259 3.16 -10.85 -4.94
C TYR A 259 4.63 -10.49 -4.80
N ILE A 260 5.23 -10.69 -3.63
CA ILE A 260 6.62 -10.31 -3.32
C ILE A 260 7.63 -11.23 -4.02
N GLY A 261 7.32 -12.50 -4.16
CA GLY A 261 8.18 -13.48 -4.86
C GLY A 261 7.98 -13.55 -6.37
N CYS A 262 7.01 -12.84 -6.89
CA CYS A 262 6.60 -12.92 -8.28
C CYS A 262 7.44 -12.01 -9.16
N GLU A 263 8.15 -12.60 -10.13
CA GLU A 263 8.77 -11.83 -11.20
C GLU A 263 7.68 -11.43 -12.21
N PRO A 264 7.40 -10.13 -12.42
CA PRO A 264 6.42 -9.72 -13.40
C PRO A 264 6.92 -10.12 -14.79
N VAL A 265 6.28 -11.11 -15.37
CA VAL A 265 6.53 -11.52 -16.74
C VAL A 265 5.54 -10.79 -17.64
N LEU A 266 6.08 -9.95 -18.51
CA LEU A 266 5.28 -9.33 -19.57
C LEU A 266 4.87 -10.42 -20.57
N LYS A 267 3.57 -10.69 -20.68
CA LYS A 267 3.01 -11.48 -21.77
C LYS A 267 2.58 -10.54 -22.89
N THR A 268 3.26 -10.61 -23.99
CA THR A 268 3.00 -9.81 -25.18
C THR A 268 3.60 -10.50 -26.40
N ASP A 269 2.98 -10.29 -27.55
CA ASP A 269 3.54 -10.72 -28.85
C ASP A 269 4.51 -9.67 -29.43
N LEU A 270 4.66 -8.53 -28.74
CA LEU A 270 5.56 -7.45 -29.16
C LEU A 270 7.03 -7.77 -28.79
N PRO A 271 8.00 -7.28 -29.57
CA PRO A 271 9.40 -7.34 -29.18
C PRO A 271 9.62 -6.60 -27.84
N VAL A 272 10.24 -7.27 -26.87
CA VAL A 272 10.57 -6.69 -25.56
C VAL A 272 12.05 -6.33 -25.52
N LYS A 273 12.35 -5.06 -25.21
CA LYS A 273 13.73 -4.56 -25.01
C LYS A 273 13.90 -4.09 -23.57
N SER A 274 15.15 -4.14 -23.08
CA SER A 274 15.48 -3.44 -21.83
C SER A 274 15.62 -1.94 -22.08
N LEU A 275 15.45 -1.11 -21.05
CA LEU A 275 15.75 0.32 -21.19
C LEU A 275 17.19 0.53 -21.66
N GLU A 276 18.14 -0.31 -21.16
CA GLU A 276 19.56 -0.26 -21.56
C GLU A 276 19.75 -0.44 -23.07
N ASP A 277 19.00 -1.33 -23.71
CA ASP A 277 19.08 -1.56 -25.17
C ASP A 277 18.62 -0.33 -25.96
N LEU A 278 17.78 0.53 -25.38
CA LEU A 278 17.24 1.74 -26.01
C LEU A 278 18.08 2.98 -25.74
N LEU A 279 18.99 2.94 -24.76
CA LEU A 279 19.79 4.09 -24.34
C LEU A 279 20.82 4.51 -25.37
N GLU A 280 20.90 5.82 -25.63
CA GLU A 280 22.09 6.51 -26.09
C GLU A 280 22.95 6.93 -24.87
N SER A 281 22.34 7.59 -23.88
CA SER A 281 23.00 7.97 -22.64
C SER A 281 21.99 8.11 -21.48
N MET A 282 22.49 7.98 -20.25
CA MET A 282 21.74 8.25 -19.04
C MET A 282 22.65 8.88 -17.98
N ARG A 283 22.27 10.05 -17.50
CA ARG A 283 23.05 10.83 -16.54
C ARG A 283 22.16 11.37 -15.42
N ILE A 284 22.78 11.71 -14.30
CA ILE A 284 22.11 12.39 -13.18
C ILE A 284 22.22 13.89 -13.45
N GLY A 285 21.13 14.64 -13.17
CA GLY A 285 21.17 16.09 -13.14
C GLY A 285 22.11 16.63 -12.05
N GLY A 286 22.14 17.91 -11.83
CA GLY A 286 23.09 18.51 -10.88
C GLY A 286 22.50 19.71 -10.15
N THR A 287 22.95 19.88 -8.90
CA THR A 287 22.61 21.03 -8.06
C THR A 287 23.78 21.38 -7.16
N GLU A 288 23.67 22.49 -6.47
CA GLU A 288 24.53 22.87 -5.35
C GLU A 288 23.73 22.81 -4.05
N TYR A 289 24.45 22.77 -2.93
CA TYR A 289 23.88 22.74 -1.58
C TYR A 289 24.43 23.89 -0.72
N GLY A 290 23.76 24.17 0.39
CA GLY A 290 24.17 25.23 1.30
C GLY A 290 24.15 26.61 0.65
N GLU A 291 25.15 27.42 0.91
CA GLU A 291 25.25 28.82 0.45
C GLU A 291 25.39 28.96 -1.07
N ASN A 292 25.88 27.95 -1.76
CA ASN A 292 26.05 27.95 -3.21
C ASN A 292 24.72 27.63 -3.95
N ARG A 293 23.68 27.21 -3.24
CA ARG A 293 22.37 26.97 -3.82
C ARG A 293 21.56 28.25 -3.89
N ARG A 294 21.75 29.01 -4.97
CA ARG A 294 21.14 30.31 -5.16
C ARG A 294 20.19 30.33 -6.35
N PHE A 295 19.01 30.91 -6.15
CA PHE A 295 18.00 31.12 -7.18
C PHE A 295 17.86 32.61 -7.45
N VAL A 296 17.51 32.94 -8.68
CA VAL A 296 17.32 34.32 -9.18
C VAL A 296 15.89 34.48 -9.73
N GLU A 297 15.46 35.73 -9.91
CA GLU A 297 14.11 36.02 -10.45
C GLU A 297 14.02 35.72 -11.96
N ARG A 298 15.11 35.81 -12.69
CA ARG A 298 15.21 35.54 -14.13
C ARG A 298 16.52 34.85 -14.46
N GLY A 299 16.49 33.90 -15.39
CA GLY A 299 17.67 33.13 -15.78
C GLY A 299 17.32 31.83 -16.48
N LEU A 300 18.17 30.82 -16.32
CA LEU A 300 17.89 29.46 -16.78
C LEU A 300 16.87 28.80 -15.87
N ARG A 301 15.89 28.11 -16.46
CA ARG A 301 14.88 27.38 -15.69
C ARG A 301 15.54 26.25 -14.90
N TYR A 302 15.16 26.10 -13.63
CA TYR A 302 15.61 25.01 -12.78
C TYR A 302 14.53 23.93 -12.75
N ILE A 303 14.89 22.71 -13.16
CA ILE A 303 13.99 21.58 -13.25
C ILE A 303 14.17 20.74 -12.00
N SER A 304 13.32 20.96 -10.99
CA SER A 304 13.24 20.15 -9.80
C SER A 304 12.28 18.96 -9.99
N ALA A 305 12.38 17.96 -9.10
CA ALA A 305 11.44 16.82 -9.09
C ALA A 305 9.95 17.24 -9.01
N LYS A 306 9.65 18.46 -8.50
CA LYS A 306 8.28 18.96 -8.40
C LYS A 306 7.67 19.32 -9.74
N VAL A 307 8.46 19.81 -10.68
CA VAL A 307 7.96 20.22 -12.00
C VAL A 307 7.76 19.06 -12.96
N VAL A 308 8.42 17.92 -12.70
CA VAL A 308 8.22 16.67 -13.47
C VAL A 308 6.93 16.02 -13.01
N THR A 309 5.92 16.04 -13.87
CA THR A 309 4.59 15.49 -13.59
C THR A 309 4.21 14.40 -14.59
N PRO A 310 3.22 13.56 -14.31
CA PRO A 310 2.69 12.60 -15.28
C PRO A 310 2.16 13.23 -16.57
N LEU A 311 1.75 14.50 -16.51
CA LEU A 311 1.19 15.23 -17.66
C LEU A 311 2.24 16.02 -18.44
N GLY A 312 3.52 15.99 -18.04
CA GLY A 312 4.59 16.77 -18.64
C GLY A 312 5.33 17.65 -17.62
N ILE A 313 6.14 18.57 -18.11
CA ILE A 313 6.91 19.51 -17.29
C ILE A 313 6.04 20.73 -16.99
N ASP A 314 5.74 20.98 -15.72
CA ASP A 314 4.91 22.11 -15.27
C ASP A 314 5.70 23.03 -14.33
N PHE A 315 6.32 24.06 -14.89
CA PHE A 315 7.11 25.04 -14.14
C PHE A 315 6.30 25.91 -13.17
N ARG A 316 4.96 25.97 -13.31
CA ARG A 316 4.09 26.69 -12.35
C ARG A 316 4.15 26.06 -10.95
N ARG A 317 4.52 24.78 -10.85
CA ARG A 317 4.64 24.05 -9.57
C ARG A 317 5.88 24.41 -8.77
N ASP A 318 6.94 24.91 -9.43
CA ASP A 318 8.19 25.33 -8.80
C ASP A 318 8.94 26.31 -9.73
N PRO A 319 8.51 27.59 -9.79
CA PRO A 319 9.00 28.59 -10.76
C PRO A 319 10.36 29.16 -10.32
N ARG A 320 11.40 28.34 -10.36
CA ARG A 320 12.76 28.74 -9.98
C ARG A 320 13.68 28.89 -11.18
N TYR A 321 14.57 29.86 -11.07
CA TYR A 321 15.61 30.15 -12.07
C TYR A 321 16.99 30.19 -11.42
N ILE A 322 18.01 29.87 -12.20
CA ILE A 322 19.41 29.95 -11.81
C ILE A 322 20.15 30.92 -12.73
N GLU A 323 21.20 31.56 -12.19
CA GLU A 323 22.03 32.45 -12.95
C GLU A 323 22.89 31.67 -13.95
N PRO A 324 22.92 32.07 -15.25
CA PRO A 324 23.79 31.45 -16.24
C PRO A 324 25.27 31.55 -15.84
N ASN A 325 26.01 30.46 -16.06
CA ASN A 325 27.41 30.28 -15.71
C ASN A 325 27.73 30.36 -14.20
N SER A 326 26.72 30.32 -13.33
CA SER A 326 26.91 30.15 -11.88
C SER A 326 27.32 28.73 -11.52
N ALA A 327 27.64 28.50 -10.22
CA ALA A 327 27.90 27.17 -9.71
C ALA A 327 26.70 26.22 -9.88
N MET A 328 25.48 26.75 -9.90
CA MET A 328 24.24 25.98 -10.14
C MET A 328 24.05 25.59 -11.62
N ASP A 329 24.68 26.29 -12.56
CA ASP A 329 24.60 26.02 -14.00
C ASP A 329 25.51 24.86 -14.41
N LYS A 330 25.10 23.63 -14.05
CA LYS A 330 25.84 22.43 -14.40
C LYS A 330 25.64 22.07 -15.86
N LYS A 331 26.63 22.28 -16.71
CA LYS A 331 26.54 22.04 -18.16
C LYS A 331 26.08 20.63 -18.52
N TYR A 332 26.49 19.62 -17.74
CA TYR A 332 26.07 18.23 -17.94
C TYR A 332 24.59 17.97 -17.54
N ALA A 333 23.98 18.89 -16.82
CA ALA A 333 22.58 18.79 -16.36
C ALA A 333 21.59 19.55 -17.25
N HIS A 334 22.06 20.21 -18.31
CA HIS A 334 21.19 20.81 -19.31
C HIS A 334 20.41 19.75 -20.07
N VAL A 335 19.13 20.01 -20.30
CA VAL A 335 18.24 19.12 -21.04
C VAL A 335 17.88 19.71 -22.40
N GLU A 336 17.62 18.85 -23.36
CA GLU A 336 17.30 19.18 -24.75
C GLU A 336 15.98 18.51 -25.17
N PRO A 337 15.27 19.06 -26.20
CA PRO A 337 14.09 18.39 -26.76
C PRO A 337 14.38 16.93 -27.12
N GLY A 338 13.48 16.03 -26.74
CA GLY A 338 13.63 14.58 -26.86
C GLY A 338 14.32 13.90 -25.68
N ASP A 339 14.84 14.63 -24.69
CA ASP A 339 15.30 14.02 -23.44
C ASP A 339 14.09 13.59 -22.60
N LEU A 340 14.17 12.38 -22.00
CA LEU A 340 13.21 11.87 -21.05
C LEU A 340 13.74 12.11 -19.63
N LEU A 341 12.98 12.81 -18.82
CA LEU A 341 13.29 13.08 -17.42
C LEU A 341 12.59 12.06 -16.54
N PHE A 342 13.32 11.51 -15.58
CA PHE A 342 12.80 10.52 -14.64
C PHE A 342 13.21 10.91 -13.21
N VAL A 343 12.22 11.06 -12.33
CA VAL A 343 12.44 11.37 -10.91
C VAL A 343 12.92 10.12 -10.17
N ARG A 344 14.19 10.12 -9.80
CA ARG A 344 14.87 8.99 -9.15
C ARG A 344 14.76 8.95 -7.64
N VAL A 345 14.48 10.09 -7.01
CA VAL A 345 14.49 10.26 -5.54
C VAL A 345 13.23 10.96 -5.07
N GLY A 346 12.73 10.58 -3.91
CA GLY A 346 11.69 11.29 -3.17
C GLY A 346 10.44 10.46 -2.89
N VAL A 347 9.89 10.65 -1.68
CA VAL A 347 8.63 10.02 -1.27
C VAL A 347 7.47 10.64 -2.05
N GLY A 348 6.66 9.81 -2.71
CA GLY A 348 5.48 10.25 -3.47
C GLY A 348 5.74 10.92 -4.82
N CYS A 349 7.02 11.11 -5.23
CA CYS A 349 7.35 11.64 -6.54
C CYS A 349 8.32 10.75 -7.35
N SER A 350 9.05 9.84 -6.72
CA SER A 350 9.94 8.88 -7.42
C SER A 350 9.15 7.98 -8.38
N GLY A 351 9.69 7.82 -9.59
CA GLY A 351 9.03 7.08 -10.66
C GLY A 351 8.25 7.96 -11.65
N ARG A 352 8.03 9.25 -11.36
CA ARG A 352 7.45 10.17 -12.35
C ARG A 352 8.41 10.38 -13.50
N SER A 353 7.85 10.53 -14.70
CA SER A 353 8.62 10.83 -15.90
C SER A 353 7.89 11.86 -16.78
N ALA A 354 8.66 12.63 -17.53
CA ALA A 354 8.16 13.57 -18.53
C ALA A 354 9.18 13.77 -19.65
N VAL A 355 8.71 14.08 -20.85
CA VAL A 355 9.57 14.38 -21.99
C VAL A 355 9.78 15.88 -22.10
N VAL A 356 11.00 16.30 -22.42
CA VAL A 356 11.30 17.66 -22.87
C VAL A 356 10.77 17.79 -24.31
N VAL A 357 9.60 18.41 -24.46
CA VAL A 357 8.89 18.43 -25.77
C VAL A 357 9.52 19.43 -26.73
N ASP A 358 9.82 20.63 -26.24
CA ASP A 358 10.34 21.75 -27.06
C ASP A 358 11.19 22.71 -26.19
N SER A 359 11.55 23.86 -26.78
CA SER A 359 12.34 24.92 -26.10
C SER A 359 11.67 25.50 -24.85
N ASN A 360 10.35 25.33 -24.67
CA ASN A 360 9.66 25.80 -23.47
C ASN A 360 9.94 24.89 -22.25
N ASP A 361 10.44 23.69 -22.46
CA ASP A 361 10.73 22.71 -21.40
C ASP A 361 12.23 22.64 -21.04
N VAL A 362 13.12 23.37 -21.75
CA VAL A 362 14.55 23.33 -21.49
C VAL A 362 14.92 24.01 -20.18
N GLY A 363 15.98 23.51 -19.54
CA GLY A 363 16.49 24.01 -18.29
C GLY A 363 17.64 23.16 -17.75
N VAL A 364 17.96 23.34 -16.48
CA VAL A 364 18.98 22.58 -15.75
C VAL A 364 18.28 21.68 -14.74
N ALA A 365 18.39 20.36 -14.92
CA ALA A 365 17.79 19.37 -14.07
C ALA A 365 18.58 19.17 -12.77
N ASP A 366 17.87 19.04 -11.64
CA ASP A 366 18.50 18.75 -10.34
C ASP A 366 18.97 17.29 -10.22
N ASP A 367 19.72 16.98 -9.18
CA ASP A 367 20.31 15.67 -8.92
C ASP A 367 19.29 14.58 -8.51
N TRP A 368 18.02 14.95 -8.33
CA TRP A 368 16.91 14.01 -8.11
C TRP A 368 16.34 13.46 -9.41
N ILE A 369 16.88 13.88 -10.55
CA ILE A 369 16.37 13.55 -11.88
C ILE A 369 17.44 12.79 -12.67
N TYR A 370 17.07 11.67 -13.30
CA TYR A 370 17.80 11.11 -14.42
C TYR A 370 17.40 11.81 -15.71
N ILE A 371 18.40 12.23 -16.49
CA ILE A 371 18.26 12.69 -17.86
C ILE A 371 18.56 11.49 -18.75
N ILE A 372 17.54 10.97 -19.41
CA ILE A 372 17.59 9.76 -20.23
C ILE A 372 17.50 10.17 -21.69
N ARG A 373 18.51 9.84 -22.46
CA ARG A 373 18.55 10.05 -23.90
C ARG A 373 18.45 8.71 -24.62
N LEU A 374 17.43 8.54 -25.44
CA LEU A 374 17.19 7.32 -26.20
C LEU A 374 17.78 7.45 -27.60
N ARG A 375 18.18 6.34 -28.24
CA ARG A 375 18.72 6.31 -29.60
C ARG A 375 17.70 6.82 -30.63
N ASP A 376 16.43 6.43 -30.49
CA ASP A 376 15.34 7.08 -31.19
C ASP A 376 14.80 8.22 -30.30
N ARG A 377 15.18 9.44 -30.63
CA ARG A 377 14.78 10.66 -29.90
C ARG A 377 13.42 11.22 -30.36
N ASP A 378 12.87 10.67 -31.43
CA ASP A 378 11.66 11.21 -32.05
C ASP A 378 10.37 10.57 -31.51
N LEU A 379 10.35 9.25 -31.35
CA LEU A 379 9.14 8.51 -30.97
C LEU A 379 9.23 7.88 -29.58
N LEU A 380 10.35 7.23 -29.27
CA LEU A 380 10.48 6.43 -28.05
C LEU A 380 10.37 7.22 -26.75
N PRO A 381 10.85 8.45 -26.57
CA PRO A 381 10.74 9.17 -25.30
C PRO A 381 9.30 9.32 -24.84
N TYR A 382 8.39 9.63 -25.74
CA TYR A 382 6.96 9.83 -25.44
C TYR A 382 6.31 8.52 -24.98
N TYR A 383 6.55 7.44 -25.70
CA TYR A 383 6.06 6.11 -25.35
C TYR A 383 6.63 5.63 -24.02
N VAL A 384 7.96 5.69 -23.84
CA VAL A 384 8.63 5.23 -22.64
C VAL A 384 8.18 6.02 -21.41
N SER A 385 7.93 7.34 -21.56
CA SER A 385 7.36 8.17 -20.49
C SER A 385 5.99 7.65 -20.04
N ILE A 386 5.08 7.38 -20.97
CA ILE A 386 3.75 6.84 -20.64
C ILE A 386 3.87 5.41 -20.10
N PHE A 387 4.73 4.57 -20.70
CA PHE A 387 4.97 3.20 -20.23
C PHE A 387 5.45 3.17 -18.77
N MET A 388 6.40 4.02 -18.38
CA MET A 388 6.88 4.11 -16.99
C MET A 388 5.78 4.48 -16.00
N GLN A 389 4.70 5.09 -16.46
CA GLN A 389 3.55 5.52 -15.65
C GLN A 389 2.34 4.61 -15.79
N SER A 390 2.36 3.65 -16.72
CA SER A 390 1.36 2.59 -16.87
C SER A 390 1.50 1.54 -15.77
N ASP A 391 0.50 0.68 -15.60
CA ASP A 391 0.55 -0.44 -14.64
C ASP A 391 1.70 -1.39 -14.95
N LEU A 392 2.01 -1.58 -16.25
CA LEU A 392 3.11 -2.40 -16.73
C LEU A 392 4.48 -1.86 -16.28
N GLY A 393 4.69 -0.56 -16.40
CA GLY A 393 5.93 0.11 -16.02
C GLY A 393 6.05 0.28 -14.52
N ARG A 394 4.98 0.77 -13.85
CA ARG A 394 4.96 0.99 -12.39
C ARG A 394 5.25 -0.28 -11.61
N SER A 395 4.66 -1.41 -11.97
CA SER A 395 4.89 -2.69 -11.29
C SER A 395 6.36 -3.10 -11.28
N GLN A 396 7.10 -2.81 -12.34
CA GLN A 396 8.54 -3.04 -12.41
C GLN A 396 9.33 -1.99 -11.60
N ILE A 397 8.99 -0.70 -11.76
CA ILE A 397 9.69 0.43 -11.12
C ILE A 397 9.57 0.37 -9.59
N GLU A 398 8.40 0.02 -9.03
CA GLU A 398 8.20 -0.11 -7.59
C GLU A 398 9.17 -1.14 -6.97
N ARG A 399 9.51 -2.21 -7.68
CA ARG A 399 10.47 -3.23 -7.23
C ARG A 399 11.94 -2.78 -7.29
N MET A 400 12.22 -1.76 -8.09
CA MET A 400 13.57 -1.19 -8.23
C MET A 400 13.89 -0.17 -7.14
N LYS A 401 12.90 0.29 -6.38
CA LYS A 401 13.06 1.24 -5.27
C LYS A 401 13.94 0.66 -4.17
N ARG A 402 14.84 1.48 -3.65
CA ARG A 402 15.77 1.16 -2.55
C ARG A 402 15.82 2.33 -1.56
N GLY A 403 16.16 2.01 -0.30
CA GLY A 403 16.38 3.01 0.74
C GLY A 403 15.29 3.08 1.80
N VAL A 404 15.72 3.47 3.02
CA VAL A 404 14.90 3.66 4.22
C VAL A 404 14.92 5.16 4.52
N GLY A 405 13.80 5.85 4.39
CA GLY A 405 13.71 7.31 4.61
C GLY A 405 13.83 8.17 3.34
N THR A 406 14.78 7.91 2.48
CA THR A 406 14.85 8.54 1.15
C THR A 406 14.79 7.46 0.08
N VAL A 407 13.60 7.28 -0.51
CA VAL A 407 13.41 6.30 -1.58
C VAL A 407 14.18 6.72 -2.82
N THR A 408 15.01 5.83 -3.34
CA THR A 408 15.78 6.04 -4.58
C THR A 408 15.66 4.85 -5.52
N ILE A 409 15.74 5.12 -6.82
CA ILE A 409 15.77 4.10 -7.86
C ILE A 409 17.18 4.12 -8.47
N PRO A 410 18.00 3.06 -8.24
CA PRO A 410 19.35 2.98 -8.79
C PRO A 410 19.34 2.93 -10.32
N GLN A 411 20.32 3.58 -10.95
CA GLN A 411 20.48 3.58 -12.40
C GLN A 411 20.63 2.16 -12.97
N SER A 412 21.41 1.31 -12.29
CA SER A 412 21.61 -0.09 -12.67
C SER A 412 20.33 -0.94 -12.65
N GLU A 413 19.39 -0.60 -11.78
CA GLU A 413 18.09 -1.27 -11.74
C GLU A 413 17.15 -0.72 -12.82
N LEU A 414 17.07 0.62 -12.98
CA LEU A 414 16.19 1.22 -13.97
C LEU A 414 16.53 0.80 -15.41
N LYS A 415 17.81 0.58 -15.72
CA LYS A 415 18.28 0.05 -16.99
C LYS A 415 17.69 -1.32 -17.36
N LYS A 416 17.33 -2.14 -16.36
CA LYS A 416 16.74 -3.48 -16.55
C LYS A 416 15.26 -3.43 -16.89
N LEU A 417 14.60 -2.26 -16.87
CA LEU A 417 13.17 -2.10 -17.16
C LEU A 417 12.84 -2.74 -18.52
N LYS A 418 11.91 -3.70 -18.53
CA LYS A 418 11.48 -4.41 -19.74
C LYS A 418 10.33 -3.68 -20.39
N ILE A 419 10.50 -3.28 -21.66
CA ILE A 419 9.62 -2.42 -22.42
C ILE A 419 9.19 -3.13 -23.69
N PRO A 420 7.89 -3.46 -23.86
CA PRO A 420 7.36 -3.96 -25.12
C PRO A 420 7.37 -2.82 -26.15
N ILE A 421 7.85 -3.07 -27.35
CA ILE A 421 7.97 -2.03 -28.39
C ILE A 421 6.84 -2.19 -29.40
N PRO A 422 5.86 -1.26 -29.42
CA PRO A 422 4.74 -1.32 -30.35
C PRO A 422 5.16 -0.87 -31.77
N PRO A 423 4.32 -1.15 -32.79
CA PRO A 423 4.54 -0.67 -34.16
C PRO A 423 4.67 0.86 -34.24
N ASN A 424 5.39 1.34 -35.24
CA ASN A 424 5.64 2.77 -35.47
C ASN A 424 4.36 3.61 -35.53
N GLU A 425 3.28 3.09 -36.09
CA GLU A 425 1.98 3.77 -36.15
C GLU A 425 1.47 4.10 -34.74
N THR A 426 1.55 3.12 -33.82
CA THR A 426 1.19 3.31 -32.41
C THR A 426 2.10 4.32 -31.73
N LEU A 427 3.41 4.27 -31.97
CA LEU A 427 4.36 5.25 -31.43
C LEU A 427 4.06 6.67 -31.91
N GLN A 428 3.76 6.86 -33.20
CA GLN A 428 3.38 8.15 -33.77
C GLN A 428 2.08 8.69 -33.17
N ARG A 429 1.10 7.80 -32.94
CA ARG A 429 -0.15 8.17 -32.26
C ARG A 429 0.14 8.65 -30.84
N ILE A 430 0.90 7.90 -30.05
CA ILE A 430 1.27 8.25 -28.69
C ILE A 430 1.99 9.59 -28.64
N LYS A 431 2.96 9.84 -29.54
CA LYS A 431 3.64 11.12 -29.62
C LYS A 431 2.67 12.29 -29.85
N ARG A 432 1.76 12.17 -30.83
CA ARG A 432 0.78 13.24 -31.13
C ARG A 432 -0.11 13.53 -29.93
N GLU A 433 -0.67 12.48 -29.30
CA GLU A 433 -1.55 12.64 -28.15
C GLU A 433 -0.77 13.17 -26.92
N TYR A 434 0.48 12.78 -26.74
CA TYR A 434 1.34 13.32 -25.67
C TYR A 434 1.60 14.82 -25.84
N ILE A 435 1.95 15.27 -27.06
CA ILE A 435 2.17 16.70 -27.36
C ILE A 435 0.87 17.47 -27.10
N GLU A 436 -0.28 16.98 -27.58
CA GLU A 436 -1.59 17.58 -27.30
C GLU A 436 -1.88 17.70 -25.80
N MET A 437 -1.59 16.64 -25.03
CA MET A 437 -1.72 16.64 -23.57
C MET A 437 -0.90 17.77 -22.93
N VAL A 438 0.39 17.89 -23.33
CA VAL A 438 1.28 18.95 -22.82
C VAL A 438 0.79 20.34 -23.19
N ASN A 439 0.30 20.53 -24.42
CA ASN A 439 -0.25 21.82 -24.86
C ASN A 439 -1.48 22.25 -24.05
N ARG A 440 -2.42 21.32 -23.79
CA ARG A 440 -3.57 21.57 -22.90
C ARG A 440 -3.14 21.92 -21.48
N LEU A 441 -2.15 21.20 -20.95
CA LEU A 441 -1.60 21.52 -19.64
C LEU A 441 -1.04 22.96 -19.59
N ARG A 442 -0.31 23.37 -20.62
CA ARG A 442 0.27 24.73 -20.73
C ARG A 442 -0.82 25.81 -20.84
N GLU A 443 -1.91 25.55 -21.56
CA GLU A 443 -3.09 26.41 -21.69
C GLU A 443 -3.94 26.47 -20.41
N GLY A 444 -3.66 25.64 -19.42
CA GLY A 444 -4.40 25.58 -18.15
C GLY A 444 -5.58 24.60 -18.17
N ASP A 445 -5.83 23.90 -19.27
CA ASP A 445 -6.85 22.85 -19.39
C ASP A 445 -6.31 21.53 -18.79
N LYS A 446 -6.22 21.50 -17.46
CA LYS A 446 -5.75 20.33 -16.73
C LYS A 446 -6.69 19.12 -16.91
N SER A 447 -8.00 19.35 -16.96
CA SER A 447 -9.00 18.28 -17.13
C SER A 447 -8.88 17.60 -18.49
N GLY A 448 -8.69 18.37 -19.57
CA GLY A 448 -8.44 17.83 -20.90
C GLY A 448 -7.13 17.06 -20.98
N ALA A 449 -6.06 17.58 -20.36
CA ALA A 449 -4.78 16.89 -20.27
C ALA A 449 -4.89 15.55 -19.51
N GLU A 450 -5.58 15.51 -18.37
CA GLU A 450 -5.82 14.28 -17.61
C GLU A 450 -6.67 13.25 -18.37
N LYS A 451 -7.60 13.70 -19.19
CA LYS A 451 -8.40 12.80 -20.05
C LYS A 451 -7.53 12.11 -21.11
N ILE A 452 -6.66 12.89 -21.78
CA ILE A 452 -5.72 12.33 -22.78
C ILE A 452 -4.74 11.36 -22.07
N PHE A 453 -4.20 11.74 -20.92
CA PHE A 453 -3.30 10.88 -20.16
C PHE A 453 -3.92 9.52 -19.83
N ARG A 454 -5.17 9.49 -19.35
CA ARG A 454 -5.88 8.23 -19.08
C ARG A 454 -6.00 7.37 -20.34
N GLY A 455 -6.39 7.95 -21.48
CA GLY A 455 -6.47 7.23 -22.74
C GLY A 455 -5.11 6.65 -23.18
N LEU A 456 -4.02 7.40 -22.98
CA LEU A 456 -2.66 6.92 -23.25
C LEU A 456 -2.25 5.75 -22.34
N ILE A 457 -2.59 5.80 -21.04
CA ILE A 457 -2.34 4.72 -20.08
C ILE A 457 -3.14 3.48 -20.48
N GLU A 458 -4.41 3.59 -20.79
CA GLU A 458 -5.26 2.48 -21.27
C GLU A 458 -4.69 1.84 -22.53
N LEU A 459 -4.29 2.65 -23.51
CA LEU A 459 -3.64 2.17 -24.73
C LEU A 459 -2.37 1.39 -24.41
N VAL A 460 -1.49 1.92 -23.58
CA VAL A 460 -0.23 1.24 -23.23
C VAL A 460 -0.48 -0.03 -22.42
N ASN A 461 -1.43 -0.02 -21.47
CA ASN A 461 -1.81 -1.21 -20.72
C ASN A 461 -2.39 -2.33 -21.60
N SER A 462 -3.01 -1.99 -22.73
CA SER A 462 -3.54 -2.98 -23.70
C SER A 462 -2.44 -3.71 -24.51
N LEU A 463 -1.21 -3.18 -24.54
CA LEU A 463 -0.10 -3.74 -25.33
C LEU A 463 0.51 -5.01 -24.72
N ALA A 464 0.31 -5.24 -23.45
CA ALA A 464 0.83 -6.40 -22.73
C ALA A 464 -0.01 -6.70 -21.49
N THR A 465 0.09 -7.91 -20.98
CA THR A 465 -0.44 -8.27 -19.66
C THR A 465 0.71 -8.65 -18.73
N ILE A 466 0.55 -8.32 -17.44
CA ILE A 466 1.48 -8.80 -16.42
C ILE A 466 0.94 -10.12 -15.90
N THR A 467 1.72 -11.17 -16.01
CA THR A 467 1.48 -12.42 -15.29
C THR A 467 2.57 -12.63 -14.27
N CYS A 468 2.18 -13.14 -13.12
CA CYS A 468 3.13 -13.52 -12.08
C CYS A 468 3.68 -14.92 -12.38
N ARG A 469 4.99 -15.03 -12.56
CA ARG A 469 5.68 -16.31 -12.46
C ARG A 469 5.94 -16.56 -10.98
N SER A 470 5.26 -17.54 -10.37
CA SER A 470 5.66 -18.04 -9.05
C SER A 470 7.14 -18.43 -9.15
N PRO A 471 7.97 -18.12 -8.16
CA PRO A 471 9.29 -18.74 -8.09
C PRO A 471 9.03 -20.24 -8.07
N SER A 472 9.37 -20.89 -9.15
CA SER A 472 9.17 -22.31 -9.37
C SER A 472 9.85 -23.10 -8.27
N SER A 473 9.07 -23.99 -7.70
CA SER A 473 9.46 -25.33 -7.29
C SER A 473 10.85 -25.78 -7.77
#